data_3abd64380889e10c7453dab1061b3582
#
_entry.id   3abd64380889e10c7453dab1061b3582
#
_cell.length_a   1.000
_cell.length_b   1.000
_cell.length_c   1.000
_cell.angle_alpha   90.00
_cell.angle_beta   90.00
_cell.angle_gamma   90.00
#
_symmetry.space_group_name_H-M   'P 1'
#
loop_
_entity.id
_entity.type
_entity.pdbx_description
1 polymer ?
#
loop_
_entity_poly.entity_id
_entity_poly.type
_entity_poly.pdbx_seq_one_letter_code
_entity_poly.pdbx_strand_id
1 'polypeptide(L)'
;DVALEDKEDLFWQQGVLIIRTIYHGAMEALPSSLTLRKKILEILNSVELAHSEELRLEASDDLKKDFSHNEDYWDWLARLQLSDSTNSSTLNRKEAVLDKLNKSIQVYDEAVRKLPTSKMYSLYANFWLGVVFSDREDSISLFHDADFDASEFTSAILKVFENAESCGCLSEDLACQYVSLCLKLGRSEEAPERMGKVRILRKA
;
A
#
# COMPACT_ATOMS: atom_id res chain seq x y z
N ASP A 1 32.50 29.21 -11.79
CA ASP A 1 31.60 28.31 -11.05
C ASP A 1 30.12 28.60 -11.32
N VAL A 2 29.67 29.85 -11.22
CA VAL A 2 28.25 30.25 -11.48
C VAL A 2 27.76 29.83 -12.89
N ALA A 3 28.59 29.98 -13.92
CA ALA A 3 28.21 29.62 -15.29
C ALA A 3 28.09 28.10 -15.56
N LEU A 4 28.60 27.25 -14.68
CA LEU A 4 28.45 25.80 -14.73
C LEU A 4 27.17 25.37 -14.03
N GLU A 5 26.86 25.98 -12.89
CA GLU A 5 25.61 25.76 -12.13
C GLU A 5 24.39 26.17 -12.97
N ASP A 6 24.43 27.32 -13.66
CA ASP A 6 23.35 27.76 -14.57
C ASP A 6 23.12 26.79 -15.75
N LYS A 7 24.17 26.11 -16.23
CA LYS A 7 24.04 25.13 -17.32
C LYS A 7 23.48 23.79 -16.84
N GLU A 8 23.86 23.34 -15.67
CA GLU A 8 23.28 22.14 -15.04
C GLU A 8 21.81 22.35 -14.75
N ASP A 9 21.44 23.49 -14.19
CA ASP A 9 20.05 23.81 -13.89
C ASP A 9 19.17 23.84 -15.15
N LEU A 10 19.66 24.45 -16.24
CA LEU A 10 18.97 24.46 -17.53
C LEU A 10 18.80 23.03 -18.11
N PHE A 11 19.80 22.15 -17.93
CA PHE A 11 19.73 20.76 -18.39
C PHE A 11 18.66 19.98 -17.64
N TRP A 12 18.59 20.13 -16.31
CA TRP A 12 17.58 19.48 -15.49
C TRP A 12 16.17 19.99 -15.80
N GLN A 13 15.97 21.29 -16.02
CA GLN A 13 14.68 21.87 -16.45
C GLN A 13 14.22 21.32 -17.79
N GLN A 14 15.13 21.15 -18.75
CA GLN A 14 14.80 20.53 -20.04
C GLN A 14 14.42 19.04 -19.87
N GLY A 15 15.10 18.31 -19.01
CA GLY A 15 14.79 16.93 -18.67
C GLY A 15 13.36 16.78 -18.10
N VAL A 16 12.99 17.63 -17.14
CA VAL A 16 11.64 17.65 -16.56
C VAL A 16 10.59 17.97 -17.62
N LEU A 17 10.85 18.93 -18.53
CA LEU A 17 9.92 19.28 -19.61
C LEU A 17 9.67 18.11 -20.57
N ILE A 18 10.71 17.35 -20.91
CA ILE A 18 10.58 16.15 -21.73
C ILE A 18 9.72 15.10 -21.01
N ILE A 19 9.99 14.83 -19.73
CA ILE A 19 9.21 13.86 -18.95
C ILE A 19 7.75 14.31 -18.84
N ARG A 20 7.49 15.60 -18.60
CA ARG A 20 6.14 16.18 -18.59
C ARG A 20 5.41 15.96 -19.93
N THR A 21 6.09 16.18 -21.05
CA THR A 21 5.53 15.96 -22.38
C THR A 21 5.18 14.48 -22.60
N ILE A 22 6.06 13.57 -22.19
CA ILE A 22 5.82 12.12 -22.24
C ILE A 22 4.64 11.75 -21.32
N TYR A 23 4.57 12.30 -20.13
CA TYR A 23 3.48 12.07 -19.18
C TYR A 23 2.14 12.45 -19.81
N HIS A 24 1.99 13.69 -20.29
CA HIS A 24 0.73 14.13 -20.92
C HIS A 24 0.35 13.30 -22.15
N GLY A 25 1.30 13.02 -23.04
CA GLY A 25 1.05 12.16 -24.20
C GLY A 25 0.62 10.74 -23.82
N ALA A 26 1.19 10.17 -22.74
CA ALA A 26 0.80 8.87 -22.22
C ALA A 26 -0.61 8.90 -21.60
N MET A 27 -0.98 10.00 -20.92
CA MET A 27 -2.32 10.17 -20.34
C MET A 27 -3.39 10.32 -21.42
N GLU A 28 -3.10 11.02 -22.52
CA GLU A 28 -3.99 11.12 -23.67
C GLU A 28 -4.17 9.77 -24.40
N ALA A 29 -3.07 9.03 -24.58
CA ALA A 29 -3.09 7.75 -25.29
C ALA A 29 -3.76 6.62 -24.47
N LEU A 30 -3.55 6.57 -23.16
CA LEU A 30 -3.96 5.49 -22.25
C LEU A 30 -4.54 6.04 -20.92
N PRO A 31 -5.65 6.80 -20.97
CA PRO A 31 -6.18 7.50 -19.78
C PRO A 31 -6.59 6.55 -18.64
N SER A 32 -7.03 5.33 -18.97
CA SER A 32 -7.52 4.34 -18.00
C SER A 32 -6.44 3.38 -17.49
N SER A 33 -5.17 3.56 -17.88
CA SER A 33 -4.10 2.64 -17.50
C SER A 33 -3.51 2.99 -16.13
N LEU A 34 -4.04 2.37 -15.08
CA LEU A 34 -3.48 2.46 -13.74
C LEU A 34 -2.01 2.03 -13.70
N THR A 35 -1.66 0.93 -14.39
CA THR A 35 -0.30 0.40 -14.44
C THR A 35 0.70 1.41 -14.99
N LEU A 36 0.35 2.09 -16.08
CA LEU A 36 1.20 3.11 -16.70
C LEU A 36 1.43 4.28 -15.74
N ARG A 37 0.36 4.78 -15.11
CA ARG A 37 0.43 5.90 -14.17
C ARG A 37 1.26 5.58 -12.93
N LYS A 38 1.07 4.38 -12.35
CA LYS A 38 1.92 3.87 -11.25
C LYS A 38 3.39 3.88 -11.66
N LYS A 39 3.70 3.35 -12.84
CA LYS A 39 5.08 3.25 -13.33
C LYS A 39 5.74 4.61 -13.53
N ILE A 40 5.01 5.58 -14.07
CA ILE A 40 5.51 6.95 -14.23
C ILE A 40 5.80 7.58 -12.87
N LEU A 41 4.90 7.43 -11.89
CA LEU A 41 5.11 7.98 -10.56
C LEU A 41 6.26 7.29 -9.81
N GLU A 42 6.44 5.97 -9.97
CA GLU A 42 7.59 5.24 -9.45
C GLU A 42 8.91 5.79 -10.03
N ILE A 43 8.96 6.05 -11.34
CA ILE A 43 10.12 6.65 -11.99
C ILE A 43 10.40 8.05 -11.45
N LEU A 44 9.38 8.90 -11.34
CA LEU A 44 9.52 10.25 -10.80
C LEU A 44 9.99 10.26 -9.33
N ASN A 45 9.62 9.24 -8.56
CA ASN A 45 10.05 9.10 -7.15
C ASN A 45 11.47 8.48 -7.03
N SER A 46 11.89 7.67 -8.00
CA SER A 46 13.19 6.99 -7.95
C SER A 46 14.37 7.84 -8.39
N VAL A 47 14.11 8.92 -9.12
CA VAL A 47 15.13 9.80 -9.67
C VAL A 47 15.09 11.11 -8.90
N GLU A 48 16.22 11.48 -8.27
CA GLU A 48 16.41 12.82 -7.69
C GLU A 48 16.56 13.85 -8.83
N LEU A 49 15.50 14.03 -9.60
CA LEU A 49 15.44 15.07 -10.61
C LEU A 49 15.15 16.40 -9.92
N ALA A 50 16.12 17.31 -9.94
CA ALA A 50 15.88 18.69 -9.55
C ALA A 50 14.66 19.23 -10.33
N HIS A 51 13.83 20.03 -9.66
CA HIS A 51 12.63 20.66 -10.26
C HIS A 51 11.50 19.70 -10.70
N SER A 52 11.55 18.41 -10.35
CA SER A 52 10.48 17.45 -10.70
C SER A 52 9.29 17.44 -9.71
N GLU A 53 9.37 18.19 -8.62
CA GLU A 53 8.39 18.17 -7.52
C GLU A 53 6.98 18.52 -8.00
N GLU A 54 6.85 19.58 -8.81
CA GLU A 54 5.57 19.99 -9.38
C GLU A 54 4.94 18.88 -10.25
N LEU A 55 5.74 18.23 -11.10
CA LEU A 55 5.28 17.12 -11.94
C LEU A 55 4.90 15.87 -11.12
N ARG A 56 5.62 15.60 -10.03
CA ARG A 56 5.27 14.51 -9.09
C ARG A 56 3.93 14.76 -8.41
N LEU A 57 3.71 15.98 -7.94
CA LEU A 57 2.43 16.38 -7.34
C LEU A 57 1.29 16.28 -8.35
N GLU A 58 1.47 16.82 -9.56
CA GLU A 58 0.51 16.73 -10.66
C GLU A 58 0.14 15.26 -10.97
N ALA A 59 1.14 14.41 -11.18
CA ALA A 59 0.93 12.98 -11.47
C ALA A 59 0.25 12.23 -10.31
N SER A 60 0.57 12.59 -9.06
CA SER A 60 -0.04 12.01 -7.87
C SER A 60 -1.50 12.43 -7.73
N ASP A 61 -1.82 13.70 -7.95
CA ASP A 61 -3.17 14.24 -7.86
C ASP A 61 -4.08 13.69 -8.96
N ASP A 62 -3.58 13.59 -10.18
CA ASP A 62 -4.28 12.97 -11.30
C ASP A 62 -4.57 11.49 -11.03
N LEU A 63 -3.59 10.76 -10.48
CA LEU A 63 -3.76 9.36 -10.11
C LEU A 63 -4.84 9.20 -9.04
N LYS A 64 -4.80 10.03 -8.01
CA LYS A 64 -5.80 10.03 -6.93
C LYS A 64 -7.19 10.37 -7.43
N LYS A 65 -7.30 11.38 -8.29
CA LYS A 65 -8.57 11.83 -8.89
C LYS A 65 -9.22 10.72 -9.71
N ASP A 66 -8.45 10.07 -10.57
CA ASP A 66 -8.97 9.13 -11.54
C ASP A 66 -9.15 7.71 -10.98
N PHE A 67 -8.38 7.32 -9.96
CA PHE A 67 -8.36 5.93 -9.45
C PHE A 67 -8.73 5.79 -7.97
N SER A 68 -9.26 6.82 -7.31
CA SER A 68 -9.70 6.72 -5.90
C SER A 68 -10.84 5.71 -5.68
N HIS A 69 -11.49 5.23 -6.74
CA HIS A 69 -12.53 4.20 -6.75
C HIS A 69 -11.98 2.79 -7.03
N ASN A 70 -10.66 2.62 -7.15
CA ASN A 70 -10.00 1.35 -7.50
C ASN A 70 -9.17 0.84 -6.31
N GLU A 71 -9.46 -0.38 -5.85
CA GLU A 71 -8.79 -1.00 -4.71
C GLU A 71 -7.29 -1.23 -4.95
N ASP A 72 -6.90 -1.58 -6.19
CA ASP A 72 -5.50 -1.83 -6.56
C ASP A 72 -4.64 -0.55 -6.53
N TYR A 73 -5.28 0.62 -6.68
CA TYR A 73 -4.63 1.91 -6.46
C TYR A 73 -4.28 2.11 -4.97
N TRP A 74 -5.23 1.85 -4.08
CA TRP A 74 -5.04 2.02 -2.65
C TRP A 74 -4.02 1.04 -2.07
N ASP A 75 -4.07 -0.23 -2.49
CA ASP A 75 -3.07 -1.24 -2.08
C ASP A 75 -1.66 -0.82 -2.52
N TRP A 76 -1.51 -0.39 -3.77
CA TRP A 76 -0.23 0.10 -4.28
C TRP A 76 0.26 1.34 -3.52
N LEU A 77 -0.63 2.32 -3.26
CA LEU A 77 -0.28 3.54 -2.54
C LEU A 77 0.20 3.25 -1.11
N ALA A 78 -0.47 2.32 -0.42
CA ALA A 78 -0.07 1.89 0.91
C ALA A 78 1.30 1.20 0.91
N ARG A 79 1.55 0.30 -0.05
CA ARG A 79 2.84 -0.40 -0.18
C ARG A 79 3.97 0.54 -0.61
N LEU A 80 3.68 1.60 -1.35
CA LEU A 80 4.65 2.62 -1.73
C LEU A 80 5.26 3.31 -0.50
N GLN A 81 4.48 3.49 0.58
CA GLN A 81 4.97 4.06 1.84
C GLN A 81 6.11 3.22 2.48
N LEU A 82 6.14 1.91 2.22
CA LEU A 82 7.19 1.03 2.72
C LEU A 82 8.50 1.18 1.93
N SER A 83 8.41 1.51 0.63
CA SER A 83 9.56 1.61 -0.25
C SER A 83 10.26 2.96 -0.19
N ASP A 84 9.65 3.98 0.41
CA ASP A 84 10.25 5.30 0.54
C ASP A 84 11.60 5.21 1.25
N SER A 85 12.66 5.38 0.42
CA SER A 85 14.05 5.40 0.85
C SER A 85 14.42 6.74 1.46
N THR A 86 13.65 7.23 2.42
CA THR A 86 14.16 8.34 3.21
C THR A 86 15.41 7.83 3.91
N ASN A 87 16.56 8.32 3.47
CA ASN A 87 17.89 8.09 4.03
C ASN A 87 17.92 8.56 5.49
N SER A 88 17.20 7.88 6.35
CA SER A 88 17.40 8.03 7.78
C SER A 88 18.65 7.23 8.13
N SER A 89 19.79 7.90 8.03
CA SER A 89 21.04 7.58 8.72
C SER A 89 20.78 7.64 10.24
N THR A 90 19.80 6.89 10.72
CA THR A 90 19.34 7.03 12.09
C THR A 90 19.61 5.79 12.89
N LEU A 91 20.11 6.03 14.08
CA LEU A 91 20.38 5.11 15.17
C LEU A 91 19.19 4.19 15.53
N ASN A 92 18.00 4.36 14.94
CA ASN A 92 16.82 3.59 15.33
C ASN A 92 16.04 3.07 14.09
N ARG A 93 16.55 1.98 13.50
CA ARG A 93 15.91 1.29 12.36
C ARG A 93 14.47 0.88 12.68
N LYS A 94 14.20 0.43 13.90
CA LYS A 94 12.86 -0.02 14.33
C LYS A 94 11.84 1.11 14.26
N GLU A 95 12.20 2.32 14.71
CA GLU A 95 11.32 3.49 14.69
C GLU A 95 10.99 3.93 13.26
N ALA A 96 12.00 3.92 12.37
CA ALA A 96 11.81 4.24 10.95
C ALA A 96 10.86 3.24 10.24
N VAL A 97 10.97 1.94 10.58
CA VAL A 97 10.07 0.90 10.04
C VAL A 97 8.65 1.09 10.57
N LEU A 98 8.48 1.42 11.86
CA LEU A 98 7.16 1.71 12.45
C LEU A 98 6.50 2.95 11.84
N ASP A 99 7.25 4.01 11.54
CA ASP A 99 6.72 5.20 10.87
C ASP A 99 6.17 4.84 9.47
N LYS A 100 6.91 4.06 8.70
CA LYS A 100 6.47 3.57 7.39
C LYS A 100 5.22 2.68 7.50
N LEU A 101 5.20 1.77 8.48
CA LEU A 101 4.04 0.94 8.75
C LEU A 101 2.80 1.80 9.07
N ASN A 102 2.94 2.77 9.96
CA ASN A 102 1.85 3.67 10.33
C ASN A 102 1.32 4.46 9.14
N LYS A 103 2.18 4.94 8.25
CA LYS A 103 1.76 5.61 7.01
C LYS A 103 0.97 4.66 6.10
N SER A 104 1.44 3.42 5.93
CA SER A 104 0.71 2.40 5.15
C SER A 104 -0.67 2.09 5.75
N ILE A 105 -0.75 1.94 7.08
CA ILE A 105 -2.01 1.71 7.80
C ILE A 105 -2.99 2.86 7.58
N GLN A 106 -2.53 4.11 7.68
CA GLN A 106 -3.37 5.30 7.45
C GLN A 106 -3.99 5.29 6.04
N VAL A 107 -3.21 4.87 5.02
CA VAL A 107 -3.72 4.73 3.65
C VAL A 107 -4.79 3.66 3.56
N TYR A 108 -4.58 2.48 4.17
CA TYR A 108 -5.61 1.43 4.17
C TYR A 108 -6.84 1.81 4.96
N ASP A 109 -6.71 2.50 6.10
CA ASP A 109 -7.84 2.98 6.89
C ASP A 109 -8.67 4.03 6.13
N GLU A 110 -8.01 4.90 5.34
CA GLU A 110 -8.70 5.81 4.43
C GLU A 110 -9.40 5.04 3.31
N ALA A 111 -8.73 4.04 2.74
CA ALA A 111 -9.26 3.22 1.65
C ALA A 111 -10.54 2.48 2.06
N VAL A 112 -10.54 1.76 3.18
CA VAL A 112 -11.73 1.01 3.64
C VAL A 112 -12.88 1.92 4.04
N ARG A 113 -12.61 3.16 4.47
CA ARG A 113 -13.67 4.15 4.72
C ARG A 113 -14.31 4.67 3.44
N LYS A 114 -13.52 4.85 2.36
CA LYS A 114 -14.00 5.37 1.08
C LYS A 114 -14.59 4.28 0.19
N LEU A 115 -14.00 3.09 0.25
CA LEU A 115 -14.29 1.97 -0.62
C LEU A 115 -14.42 0.68 0.22
N PRO A 116 -15.50 0.53 1.02
CA PRO A 116 -15.72 -0.64 1.87
C PRO A 116 -16.15 -1.85 1.05
N THR A 117 -15.22 -2.47 0.33
CA THR A 117 -15.46 -3.67 -0.49
C THR A 117 -14.75 -4.88 0.08
N SER A 118 -15.25 -6.08 -0.20
CA SER A 118 -14.59 -7.34 0.19
C SER A 118 -13.17 -7.43 -0.35
N LYS A 119 -12.93 -6.92 -1.57
CA LYS A 119 -11.59 -6.86 -2.18
C LYS A 119 -10.66 -5.94 -1.39
N MET A 120 -11.11 -4.75 -0.99
CA MET A 120 -10.29 -3.81 -0.22
C MET A 120 -9.90 -4.40 1.15
N TYR A 121 -10.85 -5.00 1.85
CA TYR A 121 -10.56 -5.68 3.11
C TYR A 121 -9.62 -6.90 2.93
N SER A 122 -9.74 -7.64 1.84
CA SER A 122 -8.84 -8.74 1.52
C SER A 122 -7.41 -8.26 1.28
N LEU A 123 -7.22 -7.16 0.54
CA LEU A 123 -5.92 -6.53 0.31
C LEU A 123 -5.30 -6.04 1.63
N TYR A 124 -6.09 -5.40 2.48
CA TYR A 124 -5.63 -4.93 3.80
C TYR A 124 -5.26 -6.09 4.72
N ALA A 125 -6.08 -7.16 4.78
CA ALA A 125 -5.77 -8.36 5.54
C ALA A 125 -4.49 -9.04 5.04
N ASN A 126 -4.32 -9.17 3.72
CA ASN A 126 -3.11 -9.73 3.12
C ASN A 126 -1.86 -8.91 3.43
N PHE A 127 -1.98 -7.57 3.41
CA PHE A 127 -0.89 -6.70 3.84
C PHE A 127 -0.46 -7.03 5.28
N TRP A 128 -1.38 -7.08 6.24
CA TRP A 128 -1.09 -7.43 7.62
C TRP A 128 -0.54 -8.84 7.79
N LEU A 129 -1.08 -9.82 7.05
CA LEU A 129 -0.55 -11.19 7.06
C LEU A 129 0.90 -11.23 6.57
N GLY A 130 1.24 -10.41 5.57
CA GLY A 130 2.63 -10.26 5.09
C GLY A 130 3.56 -9.59 6.10
N VAL A 131 3.04 -8.70 6.96
CA VAL A 131 3.79 -8.09 8.07
C VAL A 131 4.05 -9.08 9.20
N VAL A 132 3.03 -9.88 9.57
CA VAL A 132 3.06 -10.74 10.76
C VAL A 132 3.73 -12.10 10.50
N PHE A 133 3.58 -12.66 9.29
CA PHE A 133 4.06 -14.01 8.99
C PHE A 133 5.15 -14.03 7.92
N SER A 134 6.36 -14.43 8.31
CA SER A 134 7.52 -14.52 7.42
C SER A 134 7.50 -15.71 6.46
N ASP A 135 6.64 -16.70 6.72
CA ASP A 135 6.51 -17.93 5.94
C ASP A 135 5.66 -17.75 4.67
N ARG A 136 5.14 -16.57 4.42
CA ARG A 136 4.34 -16.27 3.23
C ARG A 136 5.21 -15.77 2.07
N GLU A 137 4.80 -16.10 0.84
CA GLU A 137 5.46 -15.61 -0.39
C GLU A 137 5.38 -14.08 -0.53
N ASP A 138 4.32 -13.47 0.02
CA ASP A 138 4.08 -12.03 0.05
C ASP A 138 4.59 -11.36 1.33
N SER A 139 5.43 -12.05 2.11
CA SER A 139 6.00 -11.52 3.36
C SER A 139 6.82 -10.24 3.12
N ILE A 140 6.70 -9.30 4.04
CA ILE A 140 7.40 -8.01 3.97
C ILE A 140 8.68 -8.13 4.80
N SER A 141 9.79 -8.44 4.14
CA SER A 141 11.10 -8.71 4.76
C SER A 141 11.58 -7.60 5.68
N LEU A 142 11.18 -6.36 5.41
CA LEU A 142 11.54 -5.18 6.21
C LEU A 142 11.21 -5.35 7.70
N PHE A 143 10.10 -6.04 8.02
CA PHE A 143 9.63 -6.24 9.38
C PHE A 143 10.32 -7.43 10.07
N HIS A 144 10.68 -8.46 9.33
CA HIS A 144 11.39 -9.63 9.88
C HIS A 144 12.81 -9.29 10.29
N ASP A 145 13.46 -8.39 9.55
CA ASP A 145 14.81 -7.92 9.87
C ASP A 145 14.86 -6.94 11.06
N ALA A 146 13.73 -6.35 11.44
CA ALA A 146 13.66 -5.31 12.46
C ALA A 146 13.35 -5.84 13.87
N ASP A 147 13.32 -7.17 14.06
CA ASP A 147 13.08 -7.85 15.34
C ASP A 147 11.77 -7.40 16.06
N PHE A 148 10.68 -7.42 15.28
CA PHE A 148 9.34 -7.15 15.79
C PHE A 148 8.71 -8.41 16.37
N ASP A 149 8.03 -8.28 17.51
CA ASP A 149 7.16 -9.33 18.01
C ASP A 149 5.83 -9.32 17.23
N ALA A 150 5.57 -10.41 16.51
CA ALA A 150 4.33 -10.59 15.74
C ALA A 150 3.06 -10.42 16.61
N SER A 151 3.17 -10.68 17.91
CA SER A 151 2.05 -10.52 18.85
C SER A 151 1.59 -9.06 18.99
N GLU A 152 2.48 -8.08 18.79
CA GLU A 152 2.17 -6.66 18.85
C GLU A 152 1.12 -6.25 17.81
N PHE A 153 1.10 -6.95 16.67
CA PHE A 153 0.22 -6.64 15.53
C PHE A 153 -1.03 -7.53 15.44
N THR A 154 -1.12 -8.54 16.30
CA THR A 154 -2.23 -9.50 16.26
C THR A 154 -3.59 -8.83 16.44
N SER A 155 -3.71 -7.89 17.36
CA SER A 155 -4.97 -7.18 17.58
C SER A 155 -5.38 -6.30 16.39
N ALA A 156 -4.40 -5.71 15.70
CA ALA A 156 -4.66 -4.86 14.55
C ALA A 156 -5.20 -5.68 13.36
N ILE A 157 -4.60 -6.84 13.07
CA ILE A 157 -5.09 -7.70 11.98
C ILE A 157 -6.49 -8.28 12.29
N LEU A 158 -6.75 -8.71 13.53
CA LEU A 158 -8.08 -9.20 13.92
C LEU A 158 -9.14 -8.12 13.72
N LYS A 159 -8.83 -6.86 14.06
CA LYS A 159 -9.74 -5.72 13.87
C LYS A 159 -10.10 -5.49 12.39
N VAL A 160 -9.20 -5.78 11.44
CA VAL A 160 -9.52 -5.67 10.01
C VAL A 160 -10.61 -6.66 9.63
N PHE A 161 -10.52 -7.92 10.08
CA PHE A 161 -11.54 -8.93 9.82
C PHE A 161 -12.88 -8.63 10.52
N GLU A 162 -12.85 -8.13 11.75
CA GLU A 162 -14.04 -7.72 12.50
C GLU A 162 -14.74 -6.55 11.83
N ASN A 163 -13.98 -5.57 11.32
CA ASN A 163 -14.53 -4.46 10.56
C ASN A 163 -15.15 -4.93 9.25
N ALA A 164 -14.49 -5.85 8.51
CA ALA A 164 -15.04 -6.44 7.29
C ALA A 164 -16.37 -7.17 7.55
N GLU A 165 -16.45 -7.88 8.67
CA GLU A 165 -17.68 -8.56 9.09
C GLU A 165 -18.78 -7.55 9.43
N SER A 166 -18.48 -6.52 10.22
CA SER A 166 -19.47 -5.50 10.64
C SER A 166 -20.03 -4.68 9.48
N CYS A 167 -19.20 -4.48 8.43
CA CYS A 167 -19.61 -3.79 7.19
C CYS A 167 -20.31 -4.72 6.17
N GLY A 168 -20.47 -6.01 6.46
CA GLY A 168 -21.02 -6.99 5.51
C GLY A 168 -20.12 -7.28 4.31
N CYS A 169 -18.82 -6.98 4.43
CA CYS A 169 -17.79 -7.16 3.39
C CYS A 169 -16.99 -8.46 3.53
N LEU A 170 -17.39 -9.36 4.44
CA LEU A 170 -16.72 -10.63 4.67
C LEU A 170 -17.04 -11.62 3.55
N SER A 171 -16.14 -11.77 2.57
CA SER A 171 -16.23 -12.81 1.55
C SER A 171 -15.88 -14.19 2.12
N GLU A 172 -16.19 -15.27 1.37
CA GLU A 172 -15.82 -16.64 1.76
C GLU A 172 -14.30 -16.76 1.96
N ASP A 173 -13.52 -16.27 1.00
CA ASP A 173 -12.04 -16.33 1.07
C ASP A 173 -11.50 -15.56 2.27
N LEU A 174 -12.03 -14.37 2.53
CA LEU A 174 -11.64 -13.55 3.68
C LEU A 174 -12.03 -14.23 5.00
N ALA A 175 -13.20 -14.86 5.06
CA ALA A 175 -13.63 -15.61 6.22
C ALA A 175 -12.75 -16.86 6.47
N CYS A 176 -12.32 -17.55 5.40
CA CYS A 176 -11.36 -18.67 5.50
C CYS A 176 -9.99 -18.19 6.03
N GLN A 177 -9.52 -17.04 5.58
CA GLN A 177 -8.29 -16.44 6.08
C GLN A 177 -8.41 -16.09 7.57
N TYR A 178 -9.56 -15.55 7.99
CA TYR A 178 -9.82 -15.23 9.39
C TYR A 178 -9.78 -16.48 10.28
N VAL A 179 -10.44 -17.55 9.87
CA VAL A 179 -10.40 -18.84 10.59
C VAL A 179 -8.96 -19.36 10.68
N SER A 180 -8.21 -19.34 9.58
CA SER A 180 -6.82 -19.77 9.54
C SER A 180 -5.95 -18.96 10.49
N LEU A 181 -6.17 -17.64 10.57
CA LEU A 181 -5.48 -16.77 11.52
C LEU A 181 -5.81 -17.14 12.97
N CYS A 182 -7.09 -17.31 13.32
CA CYS A 182 -7.51 -17.71 14.66
C CYS A 182 -6.84 -19.02 15.09
N LEU A 183 -6.76 -20.01 14.19
CA LEU A 183 -6.08 -21.27 14.47
C LEU A 183 -4.56 -21.10 14.70
N LYS A 184 -3.89 -20.30 13.87
CA LYS A 184 -2.45 -20.00 14.04
C LYS A 184 -2.15 -19.27 15.34
N LEU A 185 -3.06 -18.43 15.81
CA LEU A 185 -2.94 -17.71 17.08
C LEU A 185 -3.37 -18.51 18.33
N GLY A 186 -3.74 -19.79 18.16
CA GLY A 186 -4.22 -20.64 19.27
C GLY A 186 -5.63 -20.28 19.76
N ARG A 187 -6.37 -19.40 19.07
CA ARG A 187 -7.76 -19.00 19.37
C ARG A 187 -8.76 -19.98 18.75
N SER A 188 -8.52 -21.26 18.96
CA SER A 188 -9.31 -22.35 18.35
C SER A 188 -10.78 -22.35 18.76
N GLU A 189 -11.12 -21.76 19.90
CA GLU A 189 -12.49 -21.65 20.41
C GLU A 189 -13.38 -20.76 19.52
N GLU A 190 -12.80 -19.74 18.86
CA GLU A 190 -13.52 -18.84 17.96
C GLU A 190 -13.68 -19.41 16.54
N ALA A 191 -12.82 -20.35 16.17
CA ALA A 191 -12.82 -20.94 14.82
C ALA A 191 -14.15 -21.64 14.44
N PRO A 192 -14.86 -22.38 15.32
CA PRO A 192 -16.13 -23.02 14.98
C PRO A 192 -17.24 -22.03 14.64
N GLU A 193 -17.33 -20.92 15.37
CA GLU A 193 -18.31 -19.86 15.09
C GLU A 193 -18.04 -19.22 13.72
N ARG A 194 -16.78 -18.90 13.44
CA ARG A 194 -16.34 -18.32 12.16
C ARG A 194 -16.54 -19.32 10.99
N MET A 195 -16.28 -20.61 11.21
CA MET A 195 -16.59 -21.66 10.21
C MET A 195 -18.09 -21.77 9.91
N GLY A 196 -18.95 -21.55 10.89
CA GLY A 196 -20.39 -21.46 10.68
C GLY A 196 -20.77 -20.35 9.69
N LYS A 197 -20.14 -19.18 9.80
CA LYS A 197 -20.31 -18.03 8.89
C LYS A 197 -19.83 -18.36 7.47
N VAL A 198 -18.68 -19.03 7.31
CA VAL A 198 -18.18 -19.50 6.00
C VAL A 198 -19.20 -20.41 5.32
N ARG A 199 -19.82 -21.36 6.06
CA ARG A 199 -20.85 -22.25 5.51
C ARG A 199 -22.11 -21.52 5.06
N ILE A 200 -22.49 -20.43 5.72
CA ILE A 200 -23.61 -19.59 5.31
C ILE A 200 -23.27 -18.87 4.01
N LEU A 201 -22.09 -18.26 3.91
CA LEU A 201 -21.65 -17.56 2.70
C LEU A 201 -21.58 -18.47 1.46
N ARG A 202 -21.25 -19.77 1.63
CA ARG A 202 -21.26 -20.76 0.53
C ARG A 202 -22.66 -21.11 -0.01
N LYS A 203 -23.70 -20.80 0.75
CA LYS A 203 -25.07 -21.15 0.38
C LYS A 203 -25.87 -19.97 -0.16
N ALA A 204 -25.33 -18.76 -0.03
CA ALA A 204 -25.90 -17.51 -0.54
C ALA A 204 -25.36 -17.18 -1.94
#